data_103b2039b82a20472d8bb16cf3e2752f
#
_entry.id   103b2039b82a20472d8bb16cf3e2752f
#
_cell.length_a   1.000
_cell.length_b   1.000
_cell.length_c   1.000
_cell.angle_alpha   90.00
_cell.angle_beta   90.00
_cell.angle_gamma   90.00
#
_symmetry.space_group_name_H-M   'P 1'
#
loop_
_entity.id
_entity.type
_entity.pdbx_description
1 polymer ?
#
loop_
_entity_poly.entity_id
_entity_poly.type
_entity_poly.pdbx_seq_one_letter_code
_entity_poly.pdbx_strand_id
1 'polypeptide(L)'
;MTLPLSPHVVVVGAGLIGGSVALRCAALGQRVTVVDPDPATRTAAAEAGLEVGARVPADADLALLAVPLDAVAAVMLEVAAAAPDAVVADVGSVKSAPAADAGRAGLADRYVGLHPMAGTEYAGFAHASADLLVGATWAVARPVAPDLLVPVVAWVARTFDASVVVLDAAEHDRAAALISHVPHVLANALLGVVADDPTGLPGLLAAGSFRDTTRVAGTHAVRTRNMLADNADALDAALARVQDEVARYRALLAARDEEALLVRLAQVEHAAPDVRARDVAWLDCPDLDAVLRAPLDDGGAVLVRCVDDVWQWAPVQAS
;
A
#
# COMPACT_ATOMS: atom_id res chain seq x y z
N MET A 1 -20.67 12.59 8.58
CA MET A 1 -20.33 12.70 7.13
C MET A 1 -20.40 11.31 6.56
N THR A 2 -21.00 11.10 5.40
CA THR A 2 -21.12 9.77 4.76
C THR A 2 -20.65 9.88 3.32
N LEU A 3 -19.92 8.87 2.82
CA LEU A 3 -19.57 8.79 1.41
C LEU A 3 -20.79 8.27 0.62
N PRO A 4 -21.25 8.94 -0.45
CA PRO A 4 -22.34 8.45 -1.28
C PRO A 4 -21.97 7.17 -2.02
N LEU A 5 -22.97 6.39 -2.47
CA LEU A 5 -22.75 5.14 -3.20
C LEU A 5 -22.02 5.34 -4.53
N SER A 6 -22.20 6.50 -5.16
CA SER A 6 -21.49 6.93 -6.36
C SER A 6 -20.86 8.30 -6.13
N PRO A 7 -19.70 8.36 -5.47
CA PRO A 7 -19.06 9.63 -5.13
C PRO A 7 -18.47 10.32 -6.37
N HIS A 8 -18.41 11.66 -6.32
CA HIS A 8 -17.50 12.41 -7.17
C HIS A 8 -16.08 12.23 -6.62
N VAL A 9 -15.29 11.38 -7.27
CA VAL A 9 -13.92 11.08 -6.88
C VAL A 9 -12.97 12.10 -7.52
N VAL A 10 -12.17 12.76 -6.71
CA VAL A 10 -11.09 13.64 -7.18
C VAL A 10 -9.76 12.98 -6.87
N VAL A 11 -9.00 12.65 -7.91
CA VAL A 11 -7.66 12.07 -7.76
C VAL A 11 -6.63 13.18 -7.86
N VAL A 12 -5.91 13.43 -6.77
CA VAL A 12 -4.81 14.40 -6.70
C VAL A 12 -3.49 13.66 -6.85
N GLY A 13 -2.80 13.89 -7.97
CA GLY A 13 -1.64 13.13 -8.42
C GLY A 13 -2.02 11.97 -9.32
N ALA A 14 -1.74 12.10 -10.62
CA ALA A 14 -2.05 11.09 -11.63
C ALA A 14 -0.79 10.33 -12.10
N GLY A 15 -0.02 9.82 -11.14
CA GLY A 15 1.04 8.85 -11.40
C GLY A 15 0.47 7.46 -11.74
N LEU A 16 1.27 6.42 -11.53
CA LEU A 16 0.86 5.03 -11.77
C LEU A 16 -0.42 4.67 -10.98
N ILE A 17 -0.42 4.88 -9.67
CA ILE A 17 -1.54 4.49 -8.79
C ILE A 17 -2.74 5.41 -8.98
N GLY A 18 -2.54 6.74 -8.85
CA GLY A 18 -3.64 7.70 -9.01
C GLY A 18 -4.28 7.65 -10.39
N GLY A 19 -3.47 7.55 -11.45
CA GLY A 19 -3.96 7.35 -12.82
C GLY A 19 -4.79 6.07 -12.96
N SER A 20 -4.34 4.96 -12.35
CA SER A 20 -5.08 3.69 -12.39
C SER A 20 -6.41 3.77 -11.64
N VAL A 21 -6.45 4.44 -10.49
CA VAL A 21 -7.71 4.72 -9.78
C VAL A 21 -8.65 5.53 -10.67
N ALA A 22 -8.16 6.63 -11.27
CA ALA A 22 -8.98 7.49 -12.12
C ALA A 22 -9.53 6.74 -13.34
N LEU A 23 -8.69 5.97 -14.03
CA LEU A 23 -9.10 5.15 -15.17
C LEU A 23 -10.13 4.09 -14.78
N ARG A 24 -9.97 3.44 -13.62
CA ARG A 24 -10.93 2.44 -13.13
C ARG A 24 -12.28 3.07 -12.80
N CYS A 25 -12.28 4.19 -12.07
CA CYS A 25 -13.52 4.91 -11.78
C CYS A 25 -14.26 5.33 -13.05
N ALA A 26 -13.56 5.88 -14.03
CA ALA A 26 -14.13 6.27 -15.31
C ALA A 26 -14.69 5.07 -16.09
N ALA A 27 -13.97 3.93 -16.12
CA ALA A 27 -14.43 2.70 -16.77
C ALA A 27 -15.73 2.14 -16.16
N LEU A 28 -15.98 2.41 -14.87
CA LEU A 28 -17.22 2.05 -14.18
C LEU A 28 -18.32 3.14 -14.29
N GLY A 29 -18.08 4.21 -15.04
CA GLY A 29 -19.01 5.33 -15.18
C GLY A 29 -19.15 6.19 -13.92
N GLN A 30 -18.20 6.09 -12.96
CA GLN A 30 -18.16 6.98 -11.82
C GLN A 30 -17.66 8.37 -12.25
N ARG A 31 -18.18 9.43 -11.63
CA ARG A 31 -17.67 10.78 -11.85
C ARG A 31 -16.27 10.89 -11.25
N VAL A 32 -15.27 11.21 -12.06
CA VAL A 32 -13.88 11.34 -11.62
C VAL A 32 -13.23 12.57 -12.25
N THR A 33 -12.53 13.36 -11.43
CA THR A 33 -11.72 14.51 -11.86
C THR A 33 -10.26 14.27 -11.43
N VAL A 34 -9.33 14.46 -12.36
CA VAL A 34 -7.88 14.38 -12.11
C VAL A 34 -7.32 15.78 -11.86
N VAL A 35 -6.54 15.93 -10.81
CA VAL A 35 -5.76 17.14 -10.50
C VAL A 35 -4.29 16.76 -10.36
N ASP A 36 -3.43 17.32 -11.20
CA ASP A 36 -1.99 17.07 -11.19
C ASP A 36 -1.23 18.35 -11.50
N PRO A 37 -0.11 18.67 -10.83
CA PRO A 37 0.68 19.87 -11.11
C PRO A 37 1.35 19.83 -12.48
N ASP A 38 1.71 18.63 -13.00
CA ASP A 38 2.41 18.48 -14.27
C ASP A 38 1.46 18.63 -15.47
N PRO A 39 1.69 19.63 -16.35
CA PRO A 39 0.86 19.82 -17.54
C PRO A 39 0.87 18.62 -18.51
N ALA A 40 1.98 17.90 -18.62
CA ALA A 40 2.09 16.74 -19.51
C ALA A 40 1.22 15.58 -19.01
N THR A 41 1.24 15.34 -17.69
CA THR A 41 0.36 14.36 -17.04
C THR A 41 -1.13 14.71 -17.23
N ARG A 42 -1.49 16.01 -17.06
CA ARG A 42 -2.89 16.44 -17.31
C ARG A 42 -3.31 16.23 -18.77
N THR A 43 -2.42 16.53 -19.72
CA THR A 43 -2.69 16.31 -21.14
C THR A 43 -2.93 14.83 -21.42
N ALA A 44 -2.06 13.96 -20.95
CA ALA A 44 -2.20 12.51 -21.12
C ALA A 44 -3.50 11.96 -20.48
N ALA A 45 -3.87 12.45 -19.31
CA ALA A 45 -5.12 12.08 -18.65
C ALA A 45 -6.35 12.52 -19.45
N ALA A 46 -6.34 13.75 -20.01
CA ALA A 46 -7.40 14.25 -20.86
C ALA A 46 -7.51 13.45 -22.20
N GLU A 47 -6.39 13.09 -22.81
CA GLU A 47 -6.35 12.23 -24.00
C GLU A 47 -6.89 10.81 -23.71
N ALA A 48 -6.76 10.32 -22.49
CA ALA A 48 -7.36 9.08 -22.02
C ALA A 48 -8.87 9.22 -21.70
N GLY A 49 -9.48 10.38 -21.90
CA GLY A 49 -10.90 10.64 -21.68
C GLY A 49 -11.28 11.01 -20.26
N LEU A 50 -10.31 11.33 -19.40
CA LEU A 50 -10.58 11.76 -18.02
C LEU A 50 -10.88 13.26 -17.95
N GLU A 51 -11.78 13.66 -17.04
CA GLU A 51 -11.96 15.05 -16.67
C GLU A 51 -10.73 15.55 -15.89
N VAL A 52 -10.18 16.69 -16.27
CA VAL A 52 -8.98 17.27 -15.68
C VAL A 52 -9.29 18.65 -15.10
N GLY A 53 -9.01 18.86 -13.82
CA GLY A 53 -9.14 20.12 -13.13
C GLY A 53 -7.80 20.78 -12.84
N ALA A 54 -7.79 22.13 -12.80
CA ALA A 54 -6.64 22.88 -12.32
C ALA A 54 -6.55 22.90 -10.80
N ARG A 55 -7.66 22.62 -10.11
CA ARG A 55 -7.81 22.60 -8.65
C ARG A 55 -8.86 21.58 -8.26
N VAL A 56 -8.85 21.16 -7.02
CA VAL A 56 -9.89 20.30 -6.45
C VAL A 56 -11.24 21.04 -6.49
N PRO A 57 -12.28 20.46 -7.13
CA PRO A 57 -13.61 21.02 -7.15
C PRO A 57 -14.24 20.97 -5.75
N ALA A 58 -15.03 22.01 -5.42
CA ALA A 58 -15.65 22.13 -4.10
C ALA A 58 -16.76 21.08 -3.85
N ASP A 59 -17.30 20.48 -4.91
CA ASP A 59 -18.31 19.42 -4.88
C ASP A 59 -17.72 18.01 -4.90
N ALA A 60 -16.43 17.86 -4.57
CA ALA A 60 -15.80 16.57 -4.36
C ALA A 60 -16.42 15.85 -3.15
N ASP A 61 -16.79 14.58 -3.31
CA ASP A 61 -17.20 13.71 -2.20
C ASP A 61 -16.01 12.98 -1.59
N LEU A 62 -15.07 12.54 -2.45
CA LEU A 62 -13.84 11.84 -2.07
C LEU A 62 -12.64 12.44 -2.80
N ALA A 63 -11.69 13.00 -2.06
CA ALA A 63 -10.40 13.42 -2.58
C ALA A 63 -9.33 12.38 -2.23
N LEU A 64 -8.81 11.69 -3.25
CA LEU A 64 -7.80 10.65 -3.11
C LEU A 64 -6.42 11.21 -3.44
N LEU A 65 -5.54 11.27 -2.43
CA LEU A 65 -4.18 11.78 -2.54
C LEU A 65 -3.24 10.66 -3.00
N ALA A 66 -2.79 10.73 -4.24
CA ALA A 66 -1.83 9.80 -4.83
C ALA A 66 -0.50 10.54 -5.18
N VAL A 67 -0.08 11.41 -4.28
CA VAL A 67 1.13 12.21 -4.37
C VAL A 67 2.28 11.57 -3.59
N PRO A 68 3.55 12.00 -3.80
CA PRO A 68 4.67 11.57 -2.97
C PRO A 68 4.42 11.83 -1.48
N LEU A 69 4.92 10.95 -0.62
CA LEU A 69 4.66 10.98 0.83
C LEU A 69 5.03 12.33 1.47
N ASP A 70 6.14 12.94 1.03
CA ASP A 70 6.59 14.27 1.49
C ASP A 70 5.68 15.43 1.08
N ALA A 71 4.77 15.22 0.13
CA ALA A 71 3.78 16.19 -0.32
C ALA A 71 2.39 16.02 0.33
N VAL A 72 2.12 14.85 0.95
CA VAL A 72 0.78 14.50 1.44
C VAL A 72 0.23 15.54 2.41
N ALA A 73 1.00 15.98 3.40
CA ALA A 73 0.55 16.93 4.41
C ALA A 73 0.13 18.28 3.79
N ALA A 74 0.91 18.80 2.86
CA ALA A 74 0.61 20.08 2.20
C ALA A 74 -0.63 19.97 1.31
N VAL A 75 -0.71 18.92 0.49
CA VAL A 75 -1.83 18.69 -0.42
C VAL A 75 -3.12 18.42 0.36
N MET A 76 -3.04 17.74 1.50
CA MET A 76 -4.17 17.50 2.39
C MET A 76 -4.80 18.83 2.87
N LEU A 77 -4.00 19.82 3.24
CA LEU A 77 -4.47 21.14 3.63
C LEU A 77 -5.11 21.91 2.46
N GLU A 78 -4.53 21.81 1.26
CA GLU A 78 -5.08 22.42 0.06
C GLU A 78 -6.45 21.83 -0.29
N VAL A 79 -6.58 20.51 -0.24
CA VAL A 79 -7.84 19.79 -0.45
C VAL A 79 -8.87 20.18 0.60
N ALA A 80 -8.47 20.22 1.87
CA ALA A 80 -9.34 20.60 2.97
C ALA A 80 -9.93 22.01 2.81
N ALA A 81 -9.16 22.94 2.26
CA ALA A 81 -9.60 24.30 2.00
C ALA A 81 -10.50 24.41 0.75
N ALA A 82 -10.22 23.61 -0.29
CA ALA A 82 -10.97 23.64 -1.55
C ALA A 82 -12.31 22.90 -1.47
N ALA A 83 -12.34 21.76 -0.78
CA ALA A 83 -13.50 20.88 -0.63
C ALA A 83 -13.71 20.53 0.86
N PRO A 84 -14.28 21.46 1.66
CA PRO A 84 -14.38 21.31 3.12
C PRO A 84 -15.26 20.12 3.55
N ASP A 85 -16.15 19.65 2.68
CA ASP A 85 -17.05 18.53 2.94
C ASP A 85 -16.56 17.20 2.34
N ALA A 86 -15.41 17.18 1.64
CA ALA A 86 -14.88 15.95 1.05
C ALA A 86 -14.26 15.03 2.10
N VAL A 87 -14.45 13.73 1.93
CA VAL A 87 -13.60 12.71 2.56
C VAL A 87 -12.21 12.80 1.94
N VAL A 88 -11.19 12.85 2.76
CA VAL A 88 -9.79 12.87 2.31
C VAL A 88 -9.19 11.49 2.52
N ALA A 89 -8.68 10.88 1.47
CA ALA A 89 -7.98 9.61 1.57
C ALA A 89 -6.58 9.73 0.93
N ASP A 90 -5.61 9.01 1.43
CA ASP A 90 -4.32 8.83 0.77
C ASP A 90 -4.12 7.37 0.36
N VAL A 91 -3.29 7.13 -0.65
CA VAL A 91 -2.90 5.79 -1.11
C VAL A 91 -1.40 5.53 -0.95
N GLY A 92 -0.76 6.24 -0.04
CA GLY A 92 0.67 6.08 0.25
C GLY A 92 1.01 4.72 0.85
N SER A 93 2.29 4.36 0.82
CA SER A 93 2.81 3.09 1.34
C SER A 93 3.02 3.06 2.86
N VAL A 94 2.84 4.18 3.55
CA VAL A 94 2.94 4.33 5.02
C VAL A 94 1.66 4.98 5.52
N LYS A 95 1.15 4.60 6.68
CA LYS A 95 -0.16 5.05 7.17
C LYS A 95 -0.09 5.88 8.44
N SER A 96 0.87 5.62 9.34
CA SER A 96 0.95 6.34 10.61
C SER A 96 1.26 7.83 10.44
N ALA A 97 2.20 8.17 9.56
CA ALA A 97 2.59 9.56 9.34
C ALA A 97 1.44 10.39 8.70
N PRO A 98 0.79 9.96 7.59
CA PRO A 98 -0.37 10.67 7.04
C PRO A 98 -1.55 10.80 8.02
N ALA A 99 -1.82 9.78 8.85
CA ALA A 99 -2.87 9.83 9.87
C ALA A 99 -2.56 10.89 10.94
N ALA A 100 -1.29 10.99 11.37
CA ALA A 100 -0.86 12.03 12.30
C ALA A 100 -0.95 13.43 11.67
N ASP A 101 -0.63 13.60 10.38
CA ASP A 101 -0.80 14.83 9.63
C ASP A 101 -2.28 15.25 9.57
N ALA A 102 -3.17 14.31 9.27
CA ALA A 102 -4.62 14.55 9.28
C ALA A 102 -5.11 15.02 10.64
N GLY A 103 -4.64 14.41 11.74
CA GLY A 103 -4.93 14.85 13.09
C GLY A 103 -4.47 16.29 13.37
N ARG A 104 -3.24 16.64 12.96
CA ARG A 104 -2.70 18.02 13.10
C ARG A 104 -3.46 19.04 12.26
N ALA A 105 -3.96 18.62 11.11
CA ALA A 105 -4.76 19.44 10.21
C ALA A 105 -6.24 19.59 10.64
N GLY A 106 -6.69 18.91 11.71
CA GLY A 106 -8.10 18.88 12.11
C GLY A 106 -9.00 18.08 11.17
N LEU A 107 -8.45 17.12 10.46
CA LEU A 107 -9.15 16.31 9.46
C LEU A 107 -9.44 14.87 9.92
N ALA A 108 -9.15 14.54 11.18
CA ALA A 108 -9.29 13.17 11.70
C ALA A 108 -10.68 12.54 11.45
N ASP A 109 -11.74 13.36 11.52
CA ASP A 109 -13.12 12.90 11.32
C ASP A 109 -13.49 12.65 9.85
N ARG A 110 -12.63 12.99 8.91
CA ARG A 110 -12.88 12.83 7.47
C ARG A 110 -11.70 12.31 6.67
N TYR A 111 -10.66 11.82 7.37
CA TYR A 111 -9.50 11.20 6.76
C TYR A 111 -9.59 9.68 6.82
N VAL A 112 -9.13 9.03 5.75
CA VAL A 112 -8.99 7.57 5.66
C VAL A 112 -7.67 7.21 4.99
N GLY A 113 -6.82 6.47 5.70
CA GLY A 113 -5.59 5.91 5.13
C GLY A 113 -5.88 4.66 4.33
N LEU A 114 -5.59 4.68 3.03
CA LEU A 114 -5.72 3.55 2.11
C LEU A 114 -4.34 3.13 1.60
N HIS A 115 -4.17 1.86 1.26
CA HIS A 115 -2.98 1.38 0.56
C HIS A 115 -3.32 0.19 -0.33
N PRO A 116 -3.33 0.35 -1.67
CA PRO A 116 -3.42 -0.79 -2.59
C PRO A 116 -2.11 -1.58 -2.55
N MET A 117 -2.19 -2.85 -2.16
CA MET A 117 -1.03 -3.76 -2.11
C MET A 117 -0.70 -4.26 -3.52
N ALA A 118 -0.51 -3.30 -4.44
CA ALA A 118 -0.21 -3.53 -5.83
C ALA A 118 0.68 -2.40 -6.36
N GLY A 119 1.44 -2.70 -7.41
CA GLY A 119 2.31 -1.73 -8.06
C GLY A 119 3.30 -2.44 -8.97
N THR A 120 4.01 -1.66 -9.76
CA THR A 120 5.08 -2.13 -10.62
C THR A 120 6.34 -1.29 -10.39
N GLU A 121 7.44 -1.70 -10.98
CA GLU A 121 8.70 -0.91 -11.03
C GLU A 121 8.56 0.38 -11.87
N TYR A 122 7.52 0.50 -12.67
CA TYR A 122 7.26 1.66 -13.51
C TYR A 122 6.63 2.83 -12.75
N ALA A 123 6.69 4.02 -13.33
CA ALA A 123 6.12 5.24 -12.76
C ALA A 123 5.46 6.10 -13.84
N GLY A 124 4.58 7.02 -13.40
CA GLY A 124 3.90 7.98 -14.27
C GLY A 124 2.60 7.44 -14.87
N PHE A 125 1.82 8.37 -15.43
CA PHE A 125 0.50 8.10 -16.01
C PHE A 125 0.54 7.13 -17.19
N ALA A 126 1.62 7.16 -17.99
CA ALA A 126 1.79 6.29 -19.16
C ALA A 126 1.75 4.78 -18.83
N HIS A 127 1.96 4.41 -17.59
CA HIS A 127 1.90 3.02 -17.11
C HIS A 127 0.63 2.73 -16.30
N ALA A 128 -0.25 3.71 -16.12
CA ALA A 128 -1.51 3.53 -15.43
C ALA A 128 -2.48 2.68 -16.26
N SER A 129 -3.27 1.86 -15.59
CA SER A 129 -4.27 1.00 -16.23
C SER A 129 -5.50 0.85 -15.32
N ALA A 130 -6.68 0.81 -15.89
CA ALA A 130 -7.92 0.54 -15.17
C ALA A 130 -7.92 -0.81 -14.43
N ASP A 131 -7.12 -1.75 -14.89
CA ASP A 131 -7.07 -3.12 -14.34
C ASP A 131 -5.92 -3.34 -13.36
N LEU A 132 -4.99 -2.38 -13.21
CA LEU A 132 -3.80 -2.54 -12.36
C LEU A 132 -4.15 -2.92 -10.92
N LEU A 133 -5.22 -2.37 -10.38
CA LEU A 133 -5.62 -2.50 -8.98
C LEU A 133 -6.80 -3.47 -8.79
N VAL A 134 -7.32 -4.06 -9.86
CA VAL A 134 -8.44 -5.02 -9.81
C VAL A 134 -7.97 -6.32 -9.18
N GLY A 135 -8.74 -6.85 -8.23
CA GLY A 135 -8.39 -8.06 -7.48
C GLY A 135 -7.26 -7.89 -6.45
N ALA A 136 -6.68 -6.69 -6.35
CA ALA A 136 -5.65 -6.42 -5.36
C ALA A 136 -6.20 -6.44 -3.93
N THR A 137 -5.36 -6.76 -2.96
CA THR A 137 -5.65 -6.50 -1.56
C THR A 137 -5.44 -5.02 -1.26
N TRP A 138 -6.38 -4.39 -0.54
CA TRP A 138 -6.25 -3.03 -0.06
C TRP A 138 -6.22 -2.99 1.46
N ALA A 139 -5.32 -2.23 2.04
CA ALA A 139 -5.37 -1.88 3.44
C ALA A 139 -6.24 -0.64 3.66
N VAL A 140 -7.09 -0.67 4.70
CA VAL A 140 -7.79 0.48 5.28
C VAL A 140 -7.29 0.64 6.70
N ALA A 141 -6.52 1.70 6.95
CA ALA A 141 -5.82 1.89 8.21
C ALA A 141 -6.67 2.70 9.21
N ARG A 142 -6.85 2.17 10.41
CA ARG A 142 -7.46 2.89 11.54
C ARG A 142 -6.45 3.86 12.16
N PRO A 143 -6.91 4.96 12.81
CA PRO A 143 -8.32 5.28 13.07
C PRO A 143 -9.06 5.80 11.84
N VAL A 144 -10.33 5.46 11.72
CA VAL A 144 -11.28 5.96 10.73
C VAL A 144 -12.56 6.33 11.46
N ALA A 145 -13.16 7.47 11.11
CA ALA A 145 -14.45 7.85 11.68
C ALA A 145 -15.50 6.75 11.43
N PRO A 146 -16.28 6.35 12.42
CA PRO A 146 -17.21 5.22 12.31
C PRO A 146 -18.14 5.29 11.11
N ASP A 147 -18.62 6.49 10.76
CA ASP A 147 -19.56 6.70 9.65
C ASP A 147 -18.89 6.62 8.27
N LEU A 148 -17.56 6.62 8.20
CA LEU A 148 -16.79 6.54 6.97
C LEU A 148 -16.28 5.13 6.68
N LEU A 149 -16.08 4.31 7.71
CA LEU A 149 -15.42 3.01 7.55
C LEU A 149 -16.16 2.10 6.57
N VAL A 150 -17.45 1.88 6.80
CA VAL A 150 -18.27 1.01 5.93
C VAL A 150 -18.40 1.57 4.50
N PRO A 151 -18.75 2.85 4.29
CA PRO A 151 -18.84 3.41 2.94
C PRO A 151 -17.53 3.33 2.16
N VAL A 152 -16.38 3.61 2.79
CA VAL A 152 -15.07 3.56 2.12
C VAL A 152 -14.67 2.13 1.81
N VAL A 153 -14.81 1.21 2.75
CA VAL A 153 -14.56 -0.23 2.51
C VAL A 153 -15.43 -0.74 1.36
N ALA A 154 -16.71 -0.38 1.34
CA ALA A 154 -17.62 -0.78 0.27
C ALA A 154 -17.23 -0.17 -1.08
N TRP A 155 -16.83 1.09 -1.11
CA TRP A 155 -16.35 1.74 -2.33
C TRP A 155 -15.08 1.05 -2.88
N VAL A 156 -14.08 0.80 -2.04
CA VAL A 156 -12.85 0.10 -2.44
C VAL A 156 -13.15 -1.29 -2.97
N ALA A 157 -13.89 -2.11 -2.18
CA ALA A 157 -14.17 -3.50 -2.54
C ALA A 157 -14.91 -3.61 -3.88
N ARG A 158 -15.93 -2.78 -4.11
CA ARG A 158 -16.73 -2.83 -5.34
C ARG A 158 -16.04 -2.18 -6.54
N THR A 159 -15.31 -1.08 -6.34
CA THR A 159 -14.62 -0.39 -7.43
C THR A 159 -13.49 -1.24 -7.99
N PHE A 160 -12.76 -1.95 -7.14
CA PHE A 160 -11.56 -2.68 -7.53
C PHE A 160 -11.71 -4.21 -7.46
N ASP A 161 -12.92 -4.73 -7.20
CA ASP A 161 -13.11 -6.16 -6.94
C ASP A 161 -12.08 -6.68 -5.92
N ALA A 162 -11.89 -5.91 -4.86
CA ALA A 162 -10.77 -6.01 -3.95
C ALA A 162 -11.14 -6.77 -2.67
N SER A 163 -10.17 -7.49 -2.13
CA SER A 163 -10.17 -7.85 -0.72
C SER A 163 -9.64 -6.69 0.11
N VAL A 164 -10.33 -6.32 1.19
CA VAL A 164 -9.96 -5.19 2.05
C VAL A 164 -9.55 -5.69 3.43
N VAL A 165 -8.35 -5.34 3.85
CA VAL A 165 -7.82 -5.59 5.20
C VAL A 165 -7.99 -4.32 6.03
N VAL A 166 -8.79 -4.38 7.09
CA VAL A 166 -8.94 -3.30 8.06
C VAL A 166 -8.06 -3.60 9.27
N LEU A 167 -7.14 -2.72 9.58
CA LEU A 167 -6.14 -2.88 10.64
C LEU A 167 -5.69 -1.52 11.17
N ASP A 168 -4.97 -1.49 12.28
CA ASP A 168 -4.40 -0.25 12.80
C ASP A 168 -3.23 0.26 11.93
N ALA A 169 -3.06 1.58 11.84
CA ALA A 169 -2.00 2.20 11.03
C ALA A 169 -0.60 1.72 11.42
N ALA A 170 -0.34 1.55 12.73
CA ALA A 170 0.94 1.02 13.22
C ALA A 170 1.18 -0.43 12.79
N GLU A 171 0.13 -1.28 12.81
CA GLU A 171 0.22 -2.66 12.35
C GLU A 171 0.41 -2.75 10.83
N HIS A 172 -0.25 -1.85 10.07
CA HIS A 172 0.03 -1.70 8.65
C HIS A 172 1.50 -1.40 8.39
N ASP A 173 2.07 -0.40 9.08
CA ASP A 173 3.44 0.06 8.85
C ASP A 173 4.46 -1.00 9.28
N ARG A 174 4.18 -1.75 10.37
CA ARG A 174 4.97 -2.91 10.78
C ARG A 174 4.96 -4.03 9.73
N ALA A 175 3.79 -4.33 9.17
CA ALA A 175 3.66 -5.33 8.11
C ALA A 175 4.38 -4.87 6.83
N ALA A 176 4.15 -3.62 6.39
CA ALA A 176 4.80 -3.03 5.22
C ALA A 176 6.34 -3.00 5.35
N ALA A 177 6.85 -2.73 6.57
CA ALA A 177 8.28 -2.81 6.84
C ALA A 177 8.85 -4.18 6.49
N LEU A 178 8.20 -5.26 6.94
CA LEU A 178 8.68 -6.64 6.71
C LEU A 178 8.54 -7.10 5.25
N ILE A 179 7.39 -6.83 4.61
CA ILE A 179 7.08 -7.42 3.29
C ILE A 179 7.51 -6.55 2.11
N SER A 180 7.82 -5.28 2.35
CA SER A 180 8.19 -4.32 1.30
C SER A 180 9.52 -3.61 1.60
N HIS A 181 9.63 -2.91 2.74
CA HIS A 181 10.78 -2.03 3.00
C HIS A 181 12.07 -2.80 3.25
N VAL A 182 12.03 -3.87 4.07
CA VAL A 182 13.18 -4.79 4.26
C VAL A 182 13.66 -5.38 2.94
N PRO A 183 12.81 -5.96 2.07
CA PRO A 183 13.20 -6.39 0.74
C PRO A 183 13.93 -5.32 -0.07
N HIS A 184 13.46 -4.06 -0.06
CA HIS A 184 14.13 -2.95 -0.74
C HIS A 184 15.53 -2.68 -0.15
N VAL A 185 15.68 -2.67 1.18
CA VAL A 185 16.98 -2.46 1.82
C VAL A 185 17.94 -3.59 1.47
N LEU A 186 17.51 -4.85 1.59
CA LEU A 186 18.34 -6.02 1.30
C LEU A 186 18.75 -6.11 -0.16
N ALA A 187 17.82 -5.80 -1.08
CA ALA A 187 18.12 -5.77 -2.51
C ALA A 187 19.18 -4.69 -2.85
N ASN A 188 19.04 -3.49 -2.29
CA ASN A 188 20.02 -2.41 -2.50
C ASN A 188 21.36 -2.74 -1.83
N ALA A 189 21.36 -3.32 -0.63
CA ALA A 189 22.59 -3.73 0.05
C ALA A 189 23.34 -4.80 -0.76
N LEU A 190 22.63 -5.83 -1.25
CA LEU A 190 23.23 -6.89 -2.06
C LEU A 190 23.79 -6.34 -3.38
N LEU A 191 23.02 -5.48 -4.05
CA LEU A 191 23.47 -4.84 -5.30
C LEU A 191 24.70 -3.96 -5.06
N GLY A 192 24.74 -3.20 -3.97
CA GLY A 192 25.90 -2.37 -3.57
C GLY A 192 27.14 -3.20 -3.35
N VAL A 193 27.03 -4.29 -2.57
CA VAL A 193 28.20 -5.20 -2.34
C VAL A 193 28.73 -5.80 -3.64
N VAL A 194 27.86 -6.17 -4.57
CA VAL A 194 28.27 -6.70 -5.88
C VAL A 194 28.88 -5.61 -6.75
N ALA A 195 28.34 -4.39 -6.71
CA ALA A 195 28.87 -3.24 -7.46
C ALA A 195 30.25 -2.81 -6.98
N ASP A 196 30.54 -2.94 -5.69
CA ASP A 196 31.82 -2.59 -5.08
C ASP A 196 32.90 -3.69 -5.24
N ASP A 197 32.56 -4.84 -5.82
CA ASP A 197 33.53 -5.91 -6.03
C ASP A 197 34.58 -5.51 -7.08
N PRO A 198 35.87 -5.46 -6.71
CA PRO A 198 36.92 -4.94 -7.57
C PRO A 198 37.20 -5.81 -8.81
N THR A 199 36.76 -7.05 -8.82
CA THR A 199 36.98 -7.97 -9.94
C THR A 199 35.91 -7.87 -11.02
N GLY A 200 34.73 -7.36 -10.67
CA GLY A 200 33.54 -7.37 -11.55
C GLY A 200 33.00 -8.77 -11.86
N LEU A 201 33.61 -9.83 -11.37
CA LEU A 201 33.21 -11.23 -11.63
C LEU A 201 31.78 -11.54 -11.14
N PRO A 202 31.35 -11.09 -9.94
CA PRO A 202 29.97 -11.36 -9.50
C PRO A 202 28.93 -10.84 -10.48
N GLY A 203 29.14 -9.64 -11.04
CA GLY A 203 28.25 -9.06 -12.05
C GLY A 203 28.20 -9.86 -13.35
N LEU A 204 29.34 -10.39 -13.81
CA LEU A 204 29.40 -11.23 -15.01
C LEU A 204 28.71 -12.59 -14.82
N LEU A 205 28.73 -13.12 -13.61
CA LEU A 205 28.14 -14.41 -13.27
C LEU A 205 26.70 -14.31 -12.76
N ALA A 206 26.16 -13.10 -12.65
CA ALA A 206 24.82 -12.83 -12.14
C ALA A 206 23.73 -13.50 -13.00
N ALA A 207 22.97 -14.41 -12.39
CA ALA A 207 21.92 -15.21 -13.02
C ALA A 207 20.53 -14.89 -12.42
N GLY A 208 19.54 -15.75 -12.64
CA GLY A 208 18.15 -15.55 -12.25
C GLY A 208 17.97 -15.19 -10.77
N SER A 209 18.53 -15.98 -9.84
CA SER A 209 18.37 -15.74 -8.39
C SER A 209 18.85 -14.37 -7.95
N PHE A 210 19.97 -13.88 -8.51
CA PHE A 210 20.47 -12.54 -8.21
C PHE A 210 19.53 -11.46 -8.76
N ARG A 211 19.08 -11.60 -10.03
CA ARG A 211 18.17 -10.64 -10.67
C ARG A 211 16.82 -10.56 -9.93
N ASP A 212 16.27 -11.72 -9.57
CA ASP A 212 15.00 -11.78 -8.84
C ASP A 212 15.11 -11.10 -7.46
N THR A 213 16.20 -11.41 -6.73
CA THR A 213 16.45 -10.83 -5.40
C THR A 213 16.70 -9.32 -5.45
N THR A 214 17.36 -8.82 -6.53
CA THR A 214 17.71 -7.41 -6.66
C THR A 214 16.75 -6.61 -7.55
N ARG A 215 15.66 -7.21 -8.02
CA ARG A 215 14.69 -6.59 -8.95
C ARG A 215 14.17 -5.23 -8.48
N VAL A 216 13.96 -5.07 -7.17
CA VAL A 216 13.43 -3.84 -6.57
C VAL A 216 14.53 -2.81 -6.23
N ALA A 217 15.81 -3.16 -6.41
CA ALA A 217 16.94 -2.24 -6.20
C ALA A 217 17.16 -1.35 -7.41
N GLY A 218 17.86 -0.21 -7.21
CA GLY A 218 18.25 0.71 -8.29
C GLY A 218 17.08 1.46 -8.95
N THR A 219 15.88 1.36 -8.38
CA THR A 219 14.71 2.11 -8.82
C THR A 219 14.70 3.52 -8.21
N HIS A 220 13.72 4.34 -8.52
CA HIS A 220 13.60 5.75 -8.11
C HIS A 220 14.06 6.04 -6.66
N ALA A 221 15.31 6.49 -6.49
CA ALA A 221 15.96 6.69 -5.20
C ALA A 221 15.15 7.61 -4.25
N VAL A 222 14.53 8.67 -4.79
CA VAL A 222 13.71 9.60 -3.98
C VAL A 222 12.48 8.91 -3.41
N ARG A 223 11.76 8.11 -4.22
CA ARG A 223 10.60 7.35 -3.77
C ARG A 223 11.00 6.33 -2.69
N THR A 224 12.07 5.60 -2.94
CA THR A 224 12.59 4.61 -1.98
C THR A 224 13.00 5.28 -0.67
N ARG A 225 13.73 6.40 -0.74
CA ARG A 225 14.10 7.20 0.45
C ARG A 225 12.86 7.58 1.28
N ASN A 226 11.84 8.17 0.64
CA ASN A 226 10.63 8.60 1.35
C ASN A 226 9.94 7.42 2.03
N MET A 227 9.73 6.32 1.31
CA MET A 227 9.14 5.09 1.85
C MET A 227 9.90 4.56 3.08
N LEU A 228 11.24 4.53 3.03
CA LEU A 228 12.06 4.04 4.14
C LEU A 228 12.11 5.02 5.31
N ALA A 229 12.23 6.33 5.01
CA ALA A 229 12.34 7.37 6.03
C ALA A 229 11.04 7.57 6.82
N ASP A 230 9.88 7.54 6.13
CA ASP A 230 8.58 7.74 6.77
C ASP A 230 8.12 6.52 7.60
N ASN A 231 8.81 5.37 7.45
CA ASN A 231 8.58 4.16 8.25
C ASN A 231 9.83 3.71 9.01
N ALA A 232 10.70 4.65 9.39
CA ALA A 232 12.03 4.36 9.91
C ALA A 232 12.01 3.48 11.17
N ASP A 233 11.15 3.76 12.13
CA ASP A 233 11.10 3.03 13.40
C ASP A 233 10.67 1.55 13.21
N ALA A 234 9.59 1.33 12.45
CA ALA A 234 9.13 -0.03 12.15
C ALA A 234 10.13 -0.78 11.27
N LEU A 235 10.80 -0.07 10.35
CA LEU A 235 11.83 -0.64 9.49
C LEU A 235 13.07 -1.03 10.29
N ASP A 236 13.54 -0.19 11.22
CA ASP A 236 14.70 -0.51 12.07
C ASP A 236 14.44 -1.76 12.90
N ALA A 237 13.27 -1.85 13.55
CA ALA A 237 12.87 -3.03 14.28
C ALA A 237 12.79 -4.30 13.42
N ALA A 238 12.30 -4.18 12.18
CA ALA A 238 12.23 -5.28 11.23
C ALA A 238 13.62 -5.72 10.75
N LEU A 239 14.50 -4.75 10.46
CA LEU A 239 15.88 -5.02 10.05
C LEU A 239 16.68 -5.70 11.16
N ALA A 240 16.51 -5.30 12.42
CA ALA A 240 17.16 -5.95 13.54
C ALA A 240 16.83 -7.46 13.59
N ARG A 241 15.56 -7.84 13.41
CA ARG A 241 15.12 -9.23 13.35
C ARG A 241 15.76 -10.00 12.18
N VAL A 242 15.88 -9.36 11.01
CA VAL A 242 16.52 -9.98 9.84
C VAL A 242 18.02 -10.11 10.05
N GLN A 243 18.68 -9.13 10.68
CA GLN A 243 20.10 -9.20 11.03
C GLN A 243 20.38 -10.36 11.99
N ASP A 244 19.54 -10.57 12.99
CA ASP A 244 19.66 -11.71 13.92
C ASP A 244 19.57 -13.04 13.17
N GLU A 245 18.64 -13.14 12.20
CA GLU A 245 18.50 -14.36 11.41
C GLU A 245 19.70 -14.58 10.49
N VAL A 246 20.21 -13.55 9.84
CA VAL A 246 21.46 -13.64 9.05
C VAL A 246 22.65 -14.03 9.92
N ALA A 247 22.72 -13.50 11.15
CA ALA A 247 23.77 -13.88 12.11
C ALA A 247 23.70 -15.36 12.50
N ARG A 248 22.50 -15.94 12.63
CA ARG A 248 22.33 -17.38 12.87
C ARG A 248 22.89 -18.21 11.71
N TYR A 249 22.55 -17.89 10.45
CA TYR A 249 23.12 -18.57 9.29
C TYR A 249 24.65 -18.47 9.28
N ARG A 250 25.21 -17.31 9.56
CA ARG A 250 26.66 -17.10 9.64
C ARG A 250 27.31 -17.98 10.72
N ALA A 251 26.68 -18.12 11.88
CA ALA A 251 27.18 -18.94 12.97
C ALA A 251 27.19 -20.45 12.58
N LEU A 252 26.11 -20.94 11.97
CA LEU A 252 26.03 -22.33 11.48
C LEU A 252 27.09 -22.64 10.44
N LEU A 253 27.29 -21.72 9.49
CA LEU A 253 28.32 -21.86 8.45
C LEU A 253 29.74 -21.83 9.05
N ALA A 254 30.02 -20.97 10.00
CA ALA A 254 31.31 -20.90 10.70
C ALA A 254 31.59 -22.16 11.52
N ALA A 255 30.57 -22.72 12.16
CA ALA A 255 30.66 -23.99 12.89
C ALA A 255 30.74 -25.24 11.96
N ARG A 256 30.44 -25.08 10.68
CA ARG A 256 30.26 -26.18 9.70
C ARG A 256 29.20 -27.20 10.18
N ASP A 257 28.17 -26.71 10.86
CA ASP A 257 27.09 -27.55 11.38
C ASP A 257 26.02 -27.76 10.29
N GLU A 258 26.29 -28.73 9.42
CA GLU A 258 25.41 -29.02 8.28
C GLU A 258 24.06 -29.58 8.73
N GLU A 259 23.99 -30.30 9.85
CA GLU A 259 22.74 -30.85 10.39
C GLU A 259 21.82 -29.73 10.90
N ALA A 260 22.34 -28.83 11.73
CA ALA A 260 21.56 -27.69 12.22
C ALA A 260 21.18 -26.74 11.09
N LEU A 261 22.04 -26.55 10.08
CA LEU A 261 21.71 -25.76 8.89
C LEU A 261 20.54 -26.40 8.12
N LEU A 262 20.58 -27.72 7.91
CA LEU A 262 19.47 -28.43 7.24
C LEU A 262 18.16 -28.32 8.02
N VAL A 263 18.19 -28.49 9.34
CA VAL A 263 17.00 -28.30 10.20
C VAL A 263 16.42 -26.91 10.04
N ARG A 264 17.27 -25.87 10.04
CA ARG A 264 16.80 -24.49 9.88
C ARG A 264 16.17 -24.25 8.50
N LEU A 265 16.78 -24.73 7.44
CA LEU A 265 16.24 -24.60 6.08
C LEU A 265 14.92 -25.36 5.93
N ALA A 266 14.79 -26.55 6.49
CA ALA A 266 13.55 -27.34 6.47
C ALA A 266 12.39 -26.62 7.21
N GLN A 267 12.68 -25.92 8.32
CA GLN A 267 11.67 -25.11 9.02
C GLN A 267 11.13 -23.98 8.12
N VAL A 268 12.02 -23.29 7.39
CA VAL A 268 11.61 -22.23 6.45
C VAL A 268 10.85 -22.79 5.26
N GLU A 269 11.32 -23.94 4.73
CA GLU A 269 10.64 -24.65 3.63
C GLU A 269 9.21 -25.04 4.04
N HIS A 270 9.02 -25.56 5.25
CA HIS A 270 7.71 -25.93 5.76
C HIS A 270 6.77 -24.73 5.92
N ALA A 271 7.28 -23.58 6.37
CA ALA A 271 6.48 -22.37 6.56
C ALA A 271 6.19 -21.61 5.25
N ALA A 272 6.97 -21.83 4.18
CA ALA A 272 6.89 -21.05 2.96
C ALA A 272 5.52 -21.08 2.24
N PRO A 273 4.80 -22.22 2.15
CA PRO A 273 3.46 -22.25 1.54
C PRO A 273 2.47 -21.35 2.27
N ASP A 274 2.42 -21.39 3.60
CA ASP A 274 1.47 -20.61 4.41
C ASP A 274 1.74 -19.12 4.32
N VAL A 275 3.01 -18.72 4.17
CA VAL A 275 3.38 -17.31 4.00
C VAL A 275 3.07 -16.78 2.60
N ARG A 276 3.28 -17.63 1.55
CA ARG A 276 3.14 -17.20 0.14
C ARG A 276 1.71 -17.25 -0.38
N ALA A 277 0.92 -18.20 0.11
CA ALA A 277 -0.45 -18.43 -0.33
C ALA A 277 -1.31 -18.72 0.90
N ARG A 278 -1.66 -17.66 1.66
CA ARG A 278 -2.53 -17.81 2.81
C ARG A 278 -3.95 -18.06 2.33
N ASP A 279 -4.40 -19.30 2.42
CA ASP A 279 -5.81 -19.63 2.24
C ASP A 279 -6.62 -19.03 3.38
N VAL A 280 -7.60 -18.21 3.00
CA VAL A 280 -8.48 -17.55 3.96
C VAL A 280 -9.82 -18.28 3.99
N ALA A 281 -10.22 -18.74 5.15
CA ALA A 281 -11.57 -19.29 5.35
C ALA A 281 -12.59 -18.14 5.41
N TRP A 282 -13.28 -17.92 4.32
CA TRP A 282 -14.29 -16.88 4.20
C TRP A 282 -15.61 -17.31 4.85
N LEU A 283 -16.18 -16.43 5.66
CA LEU A 283 -17.48 -16.57 6.30
C LEU A 283 -18.45 -15.56 5.67
N ASP A 284 -19.73 -15.92 5.59
CA ASP A 284 -20.76 -14.95 5.19
C ASP A 284 -20.83 -13.80 6.19
N CYS A 285 -20.96 -12.58 5.68
CA CYS A 285 -21.03 -11.37 6.48
C CYS A 285 -22.43 -10.74 6.40
N PRO A 286 -23.34 -11.12 7.29
CA PRO A 286 -24.71 -10.59 7.27
C PRO A 286 -24.79 -9.13 7.72
N ASP A 287 -23.82 -8.66 8.50
CA ASP A 287 -23.72 -7.29 9.02
C ASP A 287 -22.29 -6.78 8.92
N LEU A 288 -22.00 -6.10 7.81
CA LEU A 288 -20.69 -5.53 7.55
C LEU A 288 -20.32 -4.45 8.57
N ASP A 289 -21.29 -3.64 9.02
CA ASP A 289 -21.04 -2.58 10.01
C ASP A 289 -20.61 -3.19 11.35
N ALA A 290 -21.30 -4.21 11.83
CA ALA A 290 -20.94 -4.90 13.06
C ALA A 290 -19.53 -5.53 12.98
N VAL A 291 -19.18 -6.17 11.86
CA VAL A 291 -17.87 -6.79 11.64
C VAL A 291 -16.76 -5.73 11.63
N LEU A 292 -16.95 -4.63 10.90
CA LEU A 292 -15.93 -3.60 10.75
C LEU A 292 -15.75 -2.74 12.01
N ARG A 293 -16.77 -2.58 12.84
CA ARG A 293 -16.70 -1.83 14.11
C ARG A 293 -16.23 -2.67 15.29
N ALA A 294 -16.17 -3.98 15.15
CA ALA A 294 -15.68 -4.84 16.23
C ALA A 294 -14.26 -4.40 16.65
N PRO A 295 -13.94 -4.45 17.95
CA PRO A 295 -12.57 -4.25 18.41
C PRO A 295 -11.65 -5.25 17.71
N LEU A 296 -10.49 -4.77 17.29
CA LEU A 296 -9.41 -5.65 16.83
C LEU A 296 -8.63 -6.12 18.05
N ASP A 297 -8.28 -7.39 18.09
CA ASP A 297 -7.28 -7.89 19.04
C ASP A 297 -5.94 -7.22 18.76
N ASP A 298 -5.04 -7.21 19.74
CA ASP A 298 -3.71 -6.62 19.59
C ASP A 298 -2.96 -7.27 18.41
N GLY A 299 -2.60 -6.47 17.43
CA GLY A 299 -2.02 -6.94 16.16
C GLY A 299 -2.99 -7.65 15.21
N GLY A 300 -4.29 -7.67 15.49
CA GLY A 300 -5.33 -8.27 14.67
C GLY A 300 -5.76 -7.40 13.49
N ALA A 301 -6.45 -8.03 12.54
CA ALA A 301 -7.07 -7.38 11.40
C ALA A 301 -8.37 -8.08 11.00
N VAL A 302 -9.20 -7.39 10.23
CA VAL A 302 -10.39 -7.97 9.61
C VAL A 302 -10.22 -7.90 8.10
N LEU A 303 -10.39 -9.03 7.44
CA LEU A 303 -10.41 -9.13 5.99
C LEU A 303 -11.85 -9.24 5.49
N VAL A 304 -12.23 -8.41 4.55
CA VAL A 304 -13.57 -8.42 3.93
C VAL A 304 -13.48 -8.35 2.42
N ARG A 305 -14.47 -8.90 1.73
CA ARG A 305 -14.67 -8.76 0.28
C ARG A 305 -16.14 -8.79 -0.08
N CYS A 306 -16.47 -8.34 -1.28
CA CYS A 306 -17.82 -8.43 -1.84
C CYS A 306 -17.75 -9.28 -3.12
N VAL A 307 -18.48 -10.38 -3.18
CA VAL A 307 -18.59 -11.28 -4.34
C VAL A 307 -20.05 -11.41 -4.70
N ASP A 308 -20.42 -11.09 -5.93
CA ASP A 308 -21.82 -11.13 -6.41
C ASP A 308 -22.80 -10.43 -5.44
N ASP A 309 -22.42 -9.23 -4.95
CA ASP A 309 -23.16 -8.44 -3.95
C ASP A 309 -23.31 -9.11 -2.57
N VAL A 310 -22.66 -10.22 -2.30
CA VAL A 310 -22.60 -10.88 -1.00
C VAL A 310 -21.30 -10.52 -0.28
N TRP A 311 -21.43 -9.99 0.92
CA TRP A 311 -20.26 -9.71 1.76
C TRP A 311 -19.74 -10.95 2.44
N GLN A 312 -18.44 -11.11 2.43
CA GLN A 312 -17.71 -12.15 3.14
C GLN A 312 -16.63 -11.53 4.01
N TRP A 313 -16.32 -12.19 5.12
CA TRP A 313 -15.27 -11.73 6.03
C TRP A 313 -14.44 -12.88 6.58
N ALA A 314 -13.27 -12.54 7.11
CA ALA A 314 -12.44 -13.45 7.88
C ALA A 314 -11.66 -12.69 8.96
N PRO A 315 -11.59 -13.21 10.20
CA PRO A 315 -10.69 -12.67 11.21
C PRO A 315 -9.26 -13.01 10.85
N VAL A 316 -8.35 -12.04 11.00
CA VAL A 316 -6.91 -12.24 10.90
C VAL A 316 -6.34 -12.05 12.30
N GLN A 317 -6.07 -13.15 12.98
CA GLN A 317 -5.47 -13.12 14.32
C GLN A 317 -3.94 -13.03 14.21
N ALA A 318 -3.32 -12.29 15.13
CA ALA A 318 -1.89 -12.39 15.35
C ALA A 318 -1.58 -13.80 15.89
N SER A 319 -0.70 -14.51 15.24
CA SER A 319 -0.24 -15.84 15.63
C SER A 319 0.90 -15.77 16.64
#